data_66a0f4de5877c8c86d28283dd78645fa
#
_entry.id   66a0f4de5877c8c86d28283dd78645fa
#
_cell.length_a   1.000
_cell.length_b   1.000
_cell.length_c   1.000
_cell.angle_alpha   90.00
_cell.angle_beta   90.00
_cell.angle_gamma   90.00
#
_symmetry.space_group_name_H-M   'P 1'
#
loop_
_entity.id
_entity.type
_entity.pdbx_description
1 polymer ?
#
loop_
_entity_poly.entity_id
_entity_poly.type
_entity_poly.pdbx_seq_one_letter_code
_entity_poly.pdbx_strand_id
1 'polypeptide(L)'
;MDEELRTESFGDEYTLVSEGLQQFGLTDYQARTYTGLVAHGVADAETIATTVGLPRTSVYKALDSLHDMGYVIVTEGRPKVYRPAEPLEIKARMLTRLDEVFGRLNTLYELFAEKGEPHVIYTIYGREKVMDKICEFLKKTDDNIMISSPNLSEIISEHEPEFQSLHKRGVQTTIITKPGEKVLPWSKVERRGYLIATDIISDGKRALLASPGFEVCGYTNNPAIASHLINFMEILVQRK
;
A
#
# COMPACT_ATOMS: atom_id res chain seq x y z
N MET A 1 -33.17 32.86 0.19
CA MET A 1 -32.98 31.39 0.22
C MET A 1 -31.74 30.92 -0.55
N ASP A 2 -31.38 31.55 -1.71
CA ASP A 2 -30.21 31.15 -2.49
C ASP A 2 -28.87 31.70 -1.96
N GLU A 3 -28.87 32.79 -1.24
CA GLU A 3 -27.66 33.46 -0.73
C GLU A 3 -27.15 32.85 0.60
N GLU A 4 -28.08 32.43 1.48
CA GLU A 4 -27.77 31.70 2.71
C GLU A 4 -27.22 30.28 2.41
N LEU A 5 -27.80 29.54 1.47
CA LEU A 5 -27.31 28.22 1.02
C LEU A 5 -25.93 28.30 0.37
N ARG A 6 -25.63 29.40 -0.33
CA ARG A 6 -24.28 29.65 -0.88
C ARG A 6 -23.25 29.92 0.21
N THR A 7 -23.63 30.62 1.25
CA THR A 7 -22.73 30.99 2.35
C THR A 7 -22.41 29.80 3.24
N GLU A 8 -23.38 28.94 3.54
CA GLU A 8 -23.15 27.68 4.28
C GLU A 8 -22.27 26.71 3.48
N SER A 9 -22.60 26.48 2.21
CA SER A 9 -21.82 25.61 1.31
C SER A 9 -20.37 26.11 1.14
N PHE A 10 -20.14 27.41 1.17
CA PHE A 10 -18.79 27.99 1.07
C PHE A 10 -17.99 27.82 2.36
N GLY A 11 -18.63 27.88 3.52
CA GLY A 11 -18.01 27.64 4.82
C GLY A 11 -17.53 26.22 5.01
N ASP A 12 -18.35 25.25 4.59
CA ASP A 12 -18.03 23.82 4.64
C ASP A 12 -16.85 23.49 3.68
N GLU A 13 -16.89 24.00 2.46
CA GLU A 13 -15.83 23.81 1.47
C GLU A 13 -14.50 24.45 1.92
N TYR A 14 -14.56 25.64 2.52
CA TYR A 14 -13.42 26.32 3.10
C TYR A 14 -12.74 25.49 4.19
N THR A 15 -13.52 24.92 5.09
CA THR A 15 -13.03 24.06 6.17
C THR A 15 -12.39 22.80 5.62
N LEU A 16 -13.08 22.10 4.71
CA LEU A 16 -12.61 20.90 4.07
C LEU A 16 -11.26 21.09 3.35
N VAL A 17 -11.14 22.18 2.58
CA VAL A 17 -9.90 22.52 1.87
C VAL A 17 -8.78 22.85 2.85
N SER A 18 -9.06 23.63 3.91
CA SER A 18 -8.04 23.98 4.91
C SER A 18 -7.53 22.77 5.67
N GLU A 19 -8.42 21.84 6.07
CA GLU A 19 -8.04 20.58 6.71
C GLU A 19 -7.24 19.67 5.76
N GLY A 20 -7.65 19.60 4.50
CA GLY A 20 -6.92 18.85 3.47
C GLY A 20 -5.49 19.37 3.27
N LEU A 21 -5.31 20.70 3.21
CA LEU A 21 -3.99 21.29 3.07
C LEU A 21 -3.06 21.04 4.28
N GLN A 22 -3.62 20.87 5.48
CA GLN A 22 -2.84 20.48 6.66
C GLN A 22 -2.28 19.07 6.53
N GLN A 23 -3.01 18.13 5.90
CA GLN A 23 -2.52 16.79 5.61
C GLN A 23 -1.33 16.79 4.66
N PHE A 24 -1.19 17.85 3.85
CA PHE A 24 -0.03 18.07 2.97
C PHE A 24 1.07 18.91 3.61
N GLY A 25 1.04 19.12 4.93
CA GLY A 25 2.11 19.71 5.71
C GLY A 25 2.02 21.21 5.95
N LEU A 26 0.92 21.88 5.60
CA LEU A 26 0.67 23.24 6.00
C LEU A 26 0.23 23.29 7.48
N THR A 27 0.67 24.29 8.20
CA THR A 27 0.10 24.59 9.52
C THR A 27 -1.34 25.10 9.39
N ASP A 28 -2.14 25.04 10.46
CA ASP A 28 -3.51 25.60 10.46
C ASP A 28 -3.54 27.04 9.95
N TYR A 29 -2.65 27.90 10.44
CA TYR A 29 -2.59 29.28 10.01
C TYR A 29 -2.22 29.47 8.54
N GLN A 30 -1.31 28.65 8.03
CA GLN A 30 -0.94 28.67 6.60
C GLN A 30 -2.11 28.20 5.73
N ALA A 31 -2.73 27.10 6.09
CA ALA A 31 -3.86 26.54 5.35
C ALA A 31 -5.03 27.54 5.26
N ARG A 32 -5.45 28.08 6.41
CA ARG A 32 -6.52 29.08 6.47
C ARG A 32 -6.18 30.36 5.72
N THR A 33 -4.94 30.86 5.87
CA THR A 33 -4.49 32.07 5.17
C THR A 33 -4.48 31.85 3.65
N TYR A 34 -3.97 30.70 3.18
CA TYR A 34 -3.94 30.39 1.75
C TYR A 34 -5.34 30.22 1.18
N THR A 35 -6.23 29.46 1.85
CA THR A 35 -7.61 29.26 1.41
C THR A 35 -8.38 30.58 1.35
N GLY A 36 -8.19 31.45 2.36
CA GLY A 36 -8.77 32.79 2.36
C GLY A 36 -8.25 33.66 1.20
N LEU A 37 -6.96 33.59 0.90
CA LEU A 37 -6.38 34.30 -0.23
C LEU A 37 -6.90 33.78 -1.58
N VAL A 38 -7.07 32.46 -1.73
CA VAL A 38 -7.67 31.86 -2.94
C VAL A 38 -9.09 32.37 -3.14
N ALA A 39 -9.88 32.51 -2.08
CA ALA A 39 -11.24 33.03 -2.16
C ALA A 39 -11.29 34.50 -2.63
N HIS A 40 -10.28 35.31 -2.31
CA HIS A 40 -10.18 36.70 -2.73
C HIS A 40 -9.49 36.91 -4.09
N GLY A 41 -8.65 35.97 -4.49
CA GLY A 41 -7.82 36.09 -5.68
C GLY A 41 -6.62 37.04 -5.51
N VAL A 42 -6.85 38.26 -5.03
CA VAL A 42 -5.81 39.27 -4.74
C VAL A 42 -6.24 40.07 -3.50
N ALA A 43 -5.39 40.12 -2.49
CA ALA A 43 -5.69 40.85 -1.25
C ALA A 43 -4.42 41.28 -0.50
N ASP A 44 -4.57 42.26 0.38
CA ASP A 44 -3.56 42.59 1.37
C ASP A 44 -3.72 41.73 2.64
N ALA A 45 -2.72 41.75 3.51
CA ALA A 45 -2.73 40.92 4.71
C ALA A 45 -3.83 41.32 5.72
N GLU A 46 -4.32 42.54 5.70
CA GLU A 46 -5.40 43.00 6.59
C GLU A 46 -6.74 42.46 6.16
N THR A 47 -7.03 42.48 4.88
CA THR A 47 -8.22 41.88 4.27
C THR A 47 -8.26 40.38 4.55
N ILE A 48 -7.14 39.67 4.33
CA ILE A 48 -7.04 38.25 4.61
C ILE A 48 -7.27 37.97 6.10
N ALA A 49 -6.61 38.69 7.00
CA ALA A 49 -6.74 38.54 8.45
C ALA A 49 -8.20 38.66 8.92
N THR A 50 -8.92 39.63 8.38
CA THR A 50 -10.34 39.84 8.67
C THR A 50 -11.19 38.65 8.17
N THR A 51 -10.95 38.22 6.97
CA THR A 51 -11.71 37.11 6.34
C THR A 51 -11.53 35.78 7.09
N VAL A 52 -10.29 35.47 7.46
CA VAL A 52 -9.99 34.17 8.09
C VAL A 52 -10.06 34.20 9.62
N GLY A 53 -10.35 35.38 10.22
CA GLY A 53 -10.45 35.53 11.67
C GLY A 53 -9.14 35.25 12.42
N LEU A 54 -7.99 35.60 11.84
CA LEU A 54 -6.67 35.38 12.43
C LEU A 54 -6.00 36.74 12.79
N PRO A 55 -5.12 36.76 13.82
CA PRO A 55 -4.33 37.92 14.12
C PRO A 55 -3.47 38.34 12.92
N ARG A 56 -3.47 39.64 12.59
CA ARG A 56 -2.72 40.22 11.45
C ARG A 56 -1.24 39.82 11.43
N THR A 57 -0.60 39.78 12.61
CA THR A 57 0.81 39.37 12.74
C THR A 57 1.04 37.91 12.36
N SER A 58 0.07 37.05 12.65
CA SER A 58 0.11 35.61 12.28
C SER A 58 -0.09 35.43 10.78
N VAL A 59 -0.97 36.25 10.17
CA VAL A 59 -1.21 36.19 8.72
C VAL A 59 0.03 36.65 7.96
N TYR A 60 0.73 37.71 8.39
CA TYR A 60 2.01 38.07 7.76
C TYR A 60 3.02 36.93 7.79
N LYS A 61 3.22 36.31 8.95
CA LYS A 61 4.14 35.16 9.07
C LYS A 61 3.73 34.02 8.19
N ALA A 62 2.42 33.70 8.11
CA ALA A 62 1.90 32.66 7.25
C ALA A 62 2.13 32.99 5.76
N LEU A 63 1.88 34.25 5.35
CA LEU A 63 2.10 34.71 3.97
C LEU A 63 3.56 34.67 3.56
N ASP A 64 4.49 35.09 4.43
CA ASP A 64 5.92 35.00 4.18
C ASP A 64 6.35 33.54 3.99
N SER A 65 5.93 32.65 4.88
CA SER A 65 6.22 31.22 4.75
C SER A 65 5.58 30.59 3.50
N LEU A 66 4.35 30.93 3.18
CA LEU A 66 3.66 30.47 1.96
C LEU A 66 4.35 30.99 0.69
N HIS A 67 4.90 32.20 0.74
CA HIS A 67 5.72 32.74 -0.35
C HIS A 67 6.99 31.91 -0.55
N ASP A 68 7.73 31.62 0.53
CA ASP A 68 8.94 30.79 0.49
C ASP A 68 8.65 29.38 -0.04
N MET A 69 7.48 28.84 0.28
CA MET A 69 7.00 27.55 -0.24
C MET A 69 6.45 27.63 -1.68
N GLY A 70 6.31 28.84 -2.23
CA GLY A 70 5.79 29.07 -3.58
C GLY A 70 4.27 28.89 -3.72
N TYR A 71 3.52 29.03 -2.62
CA TYR A 71 2.05 29.05 -2.65
C TYR A 71 1.49 30.45 -2.90
N VAL A 72 2.27 31.49 -2.61
CA VAL A 72 1.85 32.87 -2.70
C VAL A 72 2.86 33.67 -3.50
N ILE A 73 2.36 34.57 -4.33
CA ILE A 73 3.14 35.55 -5.09
C ILE A 73 2.93 36.92 -4.43
N VAL A 74 4.02 37.62 -4.15
CA VAL A 74 3.99 38.91 -3.54
C VAL A 74 4.21 39.99 -4.59
N THR A 75 3.37 41.04 -4.57
CA THR A 75 3.59 42.26 -5.34
C THR A 75 3.95 43.36 -4.37
N GLU A 76 5.16 43.89 -4.50
CA GLU A 76 5.64 45.00 -3.65
C GLU A 76 4.84 46.27 -3.90
N GLY A 77 4.42 46.88 -2.82
CA GLY A 77 3.61 48.10 -2.83
C GLY A 77 3.32 48.62 -1.42
N ARG A 78 2.52 49.66 -1.31
CA ARG A 78 2.01 50.15 -0.03
C ARG A 78 0.49 50.31 -0.12
N PRO A 79 -0.27 49.32 0.42
CA PRO A 79 0.16 48.10 1.09
C PRO A 79 0.76 47.04 0.12
N LYS A 80 1.49 46.04 0.67
CA LYS A 80 1.88 44.81 -0.07
C LYS A 80 0.63 44.03 -0.43
N VAL A 81 0.58 43.50 -1.64
CA VAL A 81 -0.55 42.72 -2.16
C VAL A 81 -0.09 41.29 -2.47
N TYR A 82 -0.90 40.37 -2.10
CA TYR A 82 -0.65 38.92 -2.24
C TYR A 82 -1.63 38.31 -3.24
N ARG A 83 -1.12 37.40 -4.03
CA ARG A 83 -1.90 36.59 -4.97
C ARG A 83 -1.59 35.11 -4.75
N PRO A 84 -2.58 34.21 -4.76
CA PRO A 84 -2.30 32.80 -4.69
C PRO A 84 -1.59 32.33 -5.97
N ALA A 85 -0.62 31.42 -5.84
CA ALA A 85 -0.16 30.64 -6.97
C ALA A 85 -1.31 29.72 -7.43
N GLU A 86 -1.32 29.39 -8.70
CA GLU A 86 -2.39 28.57 -9.26
C GLU A 86 -2.42 27.17 -8.60
N PRO A 87 -3.57 26.73 -8.05
CA PRO A 87 -3.66 25.45 -7.34
C PRO A 87 -3.20 24.24 -8.17
N LEU A 88 -3.44 24.26 -9.48
CA LEU A 88 -2.99 23.20 -10.37
C LEU A 88 -1.47 23.18 -10.55
N GLU A 89 -0.81 24.33 -10.56
CA GLU A 89 0.66 24.42 -10.59
C GLU A 89 1.28 23.88 -9.30
N ILE A 90 0.68 24.24 -8.13
CA ILE A 90 1.11 23.70 -6.84
C ILE A 90 0.99 22.18 -6.83
N LYS A 91 -0.17 21.65 -7.24
CA LYS A 91 -0.41 20.21 -7.38
C LYS A 91 0.65 19.53 -8.25
N ALA A 92 0.95 20.09 -9.42
CA ALA A 92 1.92 19.51 -10.35
C ALA A 92 3.33 19.46 -9.71
N ARG A 93 3.77 20.54 -9.04
CA ARG A 93 5.06 20.55 -8.32
C ARG A 93 5.11 19.51 -7.18
N MET A 94 4.01 19.37 -6.44
CA MET A 94 3.93 18.38 -5.35
C MET A 94 4.04 16.96 -5.90
N LEU A 95 3.31 16.63 -6.97
CA LEU A 95 3.37 15.32 -7.60
C LEU A 95 4.78 15.00 -8.10
N THR A 96 5.42 15.92 -8.82
CA THR A 96 6.82 15.74 -9.26
C THR A 96 7.75 15.50 -8.07
N ARG A 97 7.59 16.25 -6.98
CA ARG A 97 8.42 16.09 -5.79
C ARG A 97 8.20 14.76 -5.08
N LEU A 98 6.94 14.31 -5.02
CA LEU A 98 6.58 12.99 -4.49
C LEU A 98 7.24 11.89 -5.32
N ASP A 99 7.09 11.93 -6.64
CA ASP A 99 7.68 10.94 -7.54
C ASP A 99 9.21 10.86 -7.40
N GLU A 100 9.88 12.00 -7.30
CA GLU A 100 11.33 12.05 -7.08
C GLU A 100 11.74 11.43 -5.74
N VAL A 101 11.06 11.82 -4.65
CA VAL A 101 11.42 11.36 -3.30
C VAL A 101 11.11 9.88 -3.14
N PHE A 102 9.92 9.44 -3.53
CA PHE A 102 9.53 8.04 -3.41
C PHE A 102 10.28 7.14 -4.39
N GLY A 103 10.63 7.63 -5.58
CA GLY A 103 11.53 6.92 -6.50
C GLY A 103 12.90 6.66 -5.88
N ARG A 104 13.52 7.69 -5.27
CA ARG A 104 14.79 7.52 -4.53
C ARG A 104 14.65 6.61 -3.32
N LEU A 105 13.55 6.74 -2.57
CA LEU A 105 13.29 5.89 -1.42
C LEU A 105 13.13 4.42 -1.83
N ASN A 106 12.44 4.16 -2.94
CA ASN A 106 12.32 2.80 -3.49
C ASN A 106 13.69 2.23 -3.90
N THR A 107 14.54 3.04 -4.56
CA THR A 107 15.92 2.63 -4.89
C THR A 107 16.72 2.28 -3.63
N LEU A 108 16.61 3.08 -2.57
CA LEU A 108 17.24 2.77 -1.28
C LEU A 108 16.68 1.49 -0.67
N TYR A 109 15.37 1.33 -0.69
CA TYR A 109 14.70 0.14 -0.20
C TYR A 109 15.21 -1.12 -0.91
N GLU A 110 15.29 -1.11 -2.23
CA GLU A 110 15.82 -2.21 -3.04
C GLU A 110 17.31 -2.50 -2.73
N LEU A 111 18.15 -1.48 -2.63
CA LEU A 111 19.56 -1.63 -2.27
C LEU A 111 19.79 -2.24 -0.87
N PHE A 112 18.89 -1.96 0.08
CA PHE A 112 18.97 -2.54 1.41
C PHE A 112 18.26 -3.90 1.50
N ALA A 113 17.23 -4.13 0.72
CA ALA A 113 16.59 -5.45 0.59
C ALA A 113 17.55 -6.48 -0.02
N GLU A 114 18.39 -6.08 -0.99
CA GLU A 114 19.44 -6.96 -1.54
C GLU A 114 20.58 -7.27 -0.54
N LYS A 115 20.80 -6.44 0.48
CA LYS A 115 21.82 -6.68 1.54
C LYS A 115 21.39 -7.69 2.60
N GLY A 116 20.31 -8.40 2.36
CA GLY A 116 19.83 -9.47 3.21
C GLY A 116 18.85 -8.93 4.25
N GLU A 117 17.54 -9.09 3.97
CA GLU A 117 16.63 -9.30 5.07
C GLU A 117 17.27 -10.38 5.98
N PRO A 118 17.33 -10.17 7.29
CA PRO A 118 17.74 -11.26 8.18
C PRO A 118 16.88 -12.46 7.76
N HIS A 119 17.48 -13.64 7.70
CA HIS A 119 16.81 -14.91 7.34
C HIS A 119 15.65 -15.18 8.31
N VAL A 120 14.54 -14.46 8.16
CA VAL A 120 13.46 -14.42 9.11
C VAL A 120 12.33 -15.29 8.59
N ILE A 121 11.88 -16.18 9.44
CA ILE A 121 10.59 -16.85 9.28
C ILE A 121 9.58 -16.03 10.08
N TYR A 122 8.64 -15.42 9.38
CA TYR A 122 7.54 -14.68 10.01
C TYR A 122 6.46 -15.67 10.43
N THR A 123 5.97 -15.53 11.67
CA THR A 123 4.89 -16.37 12.18
C THR A 123 3.57 -15.61 12.21
N ILE A 124 2.52 -16.23 11.69
CA ILE A 124 1.15 -15.70 11.70
C ILE A 124 0.27 -16.65 12.50
N TYR A 125 -0.56 -16.09 13.37
CA TYR A 125 -1.55 -16.81 14.15
C TYR A 125 -2.96 -16.44 13.74
N GLY A 126 -3.85 -17.42 13.76
CA GLY A 126 -5.27 -17.29 13.42
C GLY A 126 -5.58 -17.74 12.00
N ARG A 127 -6.59 -18.61 11.90
CA ARG A 127 -6.97 -19.30 10.65
C ARG A 127 -7.23 -18.33 9.48
N GLU A 128 -8.02 -17.29 9.72
CA GLU A 128 -8.33 -16.27 8.70
C GLU A 128 -7.06 -15.65 8.11
N LYS A 129 -6.14 -15.21 8.96
CA LYS A 129 -4.87 -14.59 8.53
C LYS A 129 -3.94 -15.56 7.81
N VAL A 130 -3.96 -16.85 8.20
CA VAL A 130 -3.19 -17.90 7.51
C VAL A 130 -3.76 -18.15 6.12
N MET A 131 -5.09 -18.20 5.97
CA MET A 131 -5.74 -18.37 4.67
C MET A 131 -5.53 -17.14 3.79
N ASP A 132 -5.58 -15.92 4.33
CA ASP A 132 -5.21 -14.69 3.62
C ASP A 132 -3.76 -14.74 3.10
N LYS A 133 -2.82 -15.27 3.91
CA LYS A 133 -1.43 -15.44 3.47
C LYS A 133 -1.32 -16.50 2.37
N ILE A 134 -2.06 -17.59 2.43
CA ILE A 134 -2.14 -18.58 1.34
C ILE A 134 -2.67 -17.92 0.05
N CYS A 135 -3.73 -17.13 0.15
CA CYS A 135 -4.27 -16.33 -0.96
C CYS A 135 -3.20 -15.41 -1.58
N GLU A 136 -2.43 -14.73 -0.73
CA GLU A 136 -1.32 -13.87 -1.19
C GLU A 136 -0.27 -14.66 -1.98
N PHE A 137 0.11 -15.87 -1.50
CA PHE A 137 1.05 -16.75 -2.22
C PHE A 137 0.50 -17.15 -3.60
N LEU A 138 -0.76 -17.54 -3.68
CA LEU A 138 -1.41 -17.90 -4.95
C LEU A 138 -1.43 -16.71 -5.93
N LYS A 139 -1.75 -15.51 -5.44
CA LYS A 139 -1.80 -14.29 -6.28
C LYS A 139 -0.42 -13.85 -6.79
N LYS A 140 0.61 -13.98 -5.95
CA LYS A 140 1.98 -13.50 -6.26
C LYS A 140 2.87 -14.53 -6.94
N THR A 141 2.38 -15.72 -7.25
CA THR A 141 3.15 -16.74 -7.99
C THR A 141 3.12 -16.43 -9.47
N ASP A 142 4.29 -16.41 -10.11
CA ASP A 142 4.42 -16.08 -11.52
C ASP A 142 4.72 -17.31 -12.40
N ASP A 143 5.61 -18.22 -11.97
CA ASP A 143 6.10 -19.32 -12.79
C ASP A 143 5.60 -20.70 -12.30
N ASN A 144 5.84 -21.00 -11.02
CA ASN A 144 5.54 -22.31 -10.48
C ASN A 144 5.11 -22.27 -9.02
N ILE A 145 4.21 -23.16 -8.66
CA ILE A 145 3.79 -23.39 -7.28
C ILE A 145 3.77 -24.88 -6.96
N MET A 146 4.33 -25.21 -5.79
CA MET A 146 4.26 -26.56 -5.22
C MET A 146 3.49 -26.49 -3.91
N ILE A 147 2.45 -27.32 -3.78
CA ILE A 147 1.59 -27.39 -2.59
C ILE A 147 1.56 -28.81 -2.09
N SER A 148 2.01 -29.01 -0.85
CA SER A 148 1.83 -30.27 -0.11
C SER A 148 0.84 -30.01 1.01
N SER A 149 -0.29 -30.73 1.02
CA SER A 149 -1.30 -30.51 2.06
C SER A 149 -2.12 -31.77 2.34
N PRO A 150 -2.36 -32.08 3.62
CA PRO A 150 -3.31 -33.12 4.00
C PRO A 150 -4.77 -32.70 3.85
N ASN A 151 -5.05 -31.38 3.75
CA ASN A 151 -6.37 -30.75 3.71
C ASN A 151 -6.50 -29.84 2.46
N LEU A 152 -6.04 -30.33 1.32
CA LEU A 152 -6.01 -29.57 0.08
C LEU A 152 -7.40 -29.15 -0.39
N SER A 153 -8.41 -30.01 -0.20
CA SER A 153 -9.80 -29.69 -0.58
C SER A 153 -10.33 -28.43 0.04
N GLU A 154 -9.92 -28.12 1.29
CA GLU A 154 -10.30 -26.94 2.02
C GLU A 154 -9.66 -25.68 1.39
N ILE A 155 -8.36 -25.74 1.09
CA ILE A 155 -7.65 -24.64 0.42
C ILE A 155 -8.25 -24.34 -0.95
N ILE A 156 -8.54 -25.39 -1.75
CA ILE A 156 -9.15 -25.22 -3.08
C ILE A 156 -10.53 -24.59 -2.97
N SER A 157 -11.34 -25.03 -1.99
CA SER A 157 -12.71 -24.50 -1.83
C SER A 157 -12.74 -23.04 -1.43
N GLU A 158 -11.79 -22.60 -0.60
CA GLU A 158 -11.71 -21.23 -0.09
C GLU A 158 -11.08 -20.27 -1.11
N HIS A 159 -10.20 -20.79 -2.00
CA HIS A 159 -9.42 -19.97 -2.95
C HIS A 159 -9.61 -20.41 -4.42
N GLU A 160 -10.79 -20.89 -4.78
CA GLU A 160 -11.06 -21.37 -6.15
C GLU A 160 -10.79 -20.30 -7.22
N PRO A 161 -11.15 -19.00 -7.05
CA PRO A 161 -10.84 -17.96 -8.03
C PRO A 161 -9.34 -17.76 -8.27
N GLU A 162 -8.53 -17.84 -7.21
CA GLU A 162 -7.07 -17.68 -7.26
C GLU A 162 -6.43 -18.85 -8.00
N PHE A 163 -6.86 -20.08 -7.76
CA PHE A 163 -6.40 -21.24 -8.52
C PHE A 163 -6.77 -21.15 -10.01
N GLN A 164 -7.97 -20.69 -10.33
CA GLN A 164 -8.36 -20.45 -11.73
C GLN A 164 -7.48 -19.36 -12.37
N SER A 165 -7.12 -18.33 -11.61
CA SER A 165 -6.19 -17.28 -12.05
C SER A 165 -4.79 -17.82 -12.33
N LEU A 166 -4.25 -18.70 -11.46
CA LEU A 166 -2.97 -19.38 -11.68
C LEU A 166 -2.98 -20.16 -12.98
N HIS A 167 -4.03 -20.94 -13.22
CA HIS A 167 -4.19 -21.71 -14.45
C HIS A 167 -4.21 -20.81 -15.70
N LYS A 168 -4.99 -19.72 -15.68
CA LYS A 168 -5.07 -18.77 -16.80
C LYS A 168 -3.73 -18.09 -17.10
N ARG A 169 -2.91 -17.85 -16.07
CA ARG A 169 -1.55 -17.29 -16.21
C ARG A 169 -0.50 -18.33 -16.66
N GLY A 170 -0.88 -19.61 -16.76
CA GLY A 170 0.04 -20.66 -17.19
C GLY A 170 1.00 -21.13 -16.10
N VAL A 171 0.73 -20.83 -14.82
CA VAL A 171 1.58 -21.22 -13.69
C VAL A 171 1.61 -22.74 -13.53
N GLN A 172 2.79 -23.32 -13.49
CA GLN A 172 2.96 -24.76 -13.28
C GLN A 172 2.60 -25.11 -11.83
N THR A 173 1.58 -25.96 -11.67
CA THR A 173 1.07 -26.33 -10.36
C THR A 173 1.37 -27.80 -10.06
N THR A 174 2.17 -28.05 -9.00
CA THR A 174 2.45 -29.39 -8.49
C THR A 174 1.78 -29.57 -7.13
N ILE A 175 1.04 -30.66 -6.97
CA ILE A 175 0.26 -30.96 -5.77
C ILE A 175 0.72 -32.26 -5.18
N ILE A 176 0.99 -32.28 -3.88
CA ILE A 176 1.22 -33.50 -3.08
C ILE A 176 0.10 -33.57 -2.04
N THR A 177 -0.70 -34.59 -2.05
CA THR A 177 -1.85 -34.64 -1.13
C THR A 177 -2.26 -36.08 -0.80
N LYS A 178 -3.17 -36.26 0.15
CA LYS A 178 -3.70 -37.56 0.54
C LYS A 178 -4.61 -38.15 -0.54
N PRO A 179 -4.76 -39.49 -0.58
CA PRO A 179 -5.83 -40.11 -1.35
C PRO A 179 -7.20 -39.57 -0.92
N GLY A 180 -8.08 -39.31 -1.89
CA GLY A 180 -9.44 -38.80 -1.65
C GLY A 180 -9.58 -37.26 -1.63
N GLU A 181 -8.50 -36.51 -1.52
CA GLU A 181 -8.55 -35.03 -1.59
C GLU A 181 -8.92 -34.56 -3.01
N LYS A 182 -9.71 -33.46 -3.09
CA LYS A 182 -9.99 -32.74 -4.34
C LYS A 182 -8.69 -32.20 -4.91
N VAL A 183 -8.49 -32.29 -6.21
CA VAL A 183 -7.30 -31.77 -6.90
C VAL A 183 -7.71 -30.96 -8.11
N LEU A 184 -6.78 -30.18 -8.62
CA LEU A 184 -6.98 -29.35 -9.81
C LEU A 184 -6.70 -30.17 -11.07
N PRO A 185 -7.60 -30.21 -12.06
CA PRO A 185 -7.46 -31.05 -13.26
C PRO A 185 -6.19 -30.82 -14.08
N TRP A 186 -5.64 -29.58 -13.99
CA TRP A 186 -4.45 -29.16 -14.73
C TRP A 186 -3.14 -29.28 -13.95
N SER A 187 -3.20 -29.73 -12.69
CA SER A 187 -2.01 -29.85 -11.85
C SER A 187 -1.32 -31.22 -12.02
N LYS A 188 0.01 -31.24 -11.80
CA LYS A 188 0.73 -32.48 -11.57
C LYS A 188 0.45 -32.93 -10.15
N VAL A 189 -0.07 -34.18 -9.99
CA VAL A 189 -0.53 -34.65 -8.69
C VAL A 189 0.26 -35.88 -8.26
N GLU A 190 0.77 -35.81 -7.02
CA GLU A 190 1.36 -36.96 -6.30
C GLU A 190 0.55 -37.27 -5.06
N ARG A 191 0.23 -38.54 -4.84
CA ARG A 191 -0.55 -38.99 -3.69
C ARG A 191 0.36 -39.62 -2.63
N ARG A 192 0.23 -39.14 -1.38
CA ARG A 192 1.00 -39.62 -0.22
C ARG A 192 0.08 -39.83 0.96
N GLY A 193 0.22 -40.97 1.60
CA GLY A 193 -0.64 -41.34 2.74
C GLY A 193 -0.34 -40.57 4.03
N TYR A 194 0.85 -40.04 4.14
CA TYR A 194 1.32 -39.40 5.38
C TYR A 194 1.81 -37.94 5.10
N LEU A 195 0.95 -37.00 5.41
CA LEU A 195 1.27 -35.56 5.38
C LEU A 195 0.81 -34.93 6.70
N ILE A 196 1.68 -34.19 7.37
CA ILE A 196 1.47 -33.65 8.72
C ILE A 196 1.30 -32.14 8.76
N ALA A 197 1.59 -31.47 7.65
CA ALA A 197 1.53 -30.01 7.55
C ALA A 197 1.15 -29.60 6.13
N THR A 198 0.83 -28.35 5.96
CA THR A 198 0.65 -27.74 4.65
C THR A 198 1.89 -26.92 4.32
N ASP A 199 2.57 -27.29 3.24
CA ASP A 199 3.74 -26.62 2.71
C ASP A 199 3.40 -26.02 1.35
N ILE A 200 3.72 -24.74 1.15
CA ILE A 200 3.52 -24.05 -0.12
C ILE A 200 4.84 -23.37 -0.50
N ILE A 201 5.33 -23.64 -1.72
CA ILE A 201 6.51 -23.03 -2.26
C ILE A 201 6.13 -22.35 -3.58
N SER A 202 6.49 -21.09 -3.71
CA SER A 202 6.19 -20.22 -4.85
C SER A 202 7.48 -19.75 -5.50
N ASP A 203 7.62 -20.01 -6.81
CA ASP A 203 8.73 -19.57 -7.68
C ASP A 203 10.13 -19.95 -7.17
N GLY A 204 10.23 -20.93 -6.26
CA GLY A 204 11.47 -21.30 -5.59
C GLY A 204 12.07 -20.21 -4.67
N LYS A 205 11.35 -19.15 -4.42
CA LYS A 205 11.81 -17.97 -3.67
C LYS A 205 11.08 -17.73 -2.37
N ARG A 206 9.84 -18.20 -2.27
CA ARG A 206 8.96 -18.01 -1.11
C ARG A 206 8.45 -19.34 -0.61
N ALA A 207 8.38 -19.49 0.70
CA ALA A 207 7.84 -20.69 1.31
C ALA A 207 6.91 -20.38 2.48
N LEU A 208 5.87 -21.19 2.66
CA LEU A 208 4.93 -21.15 3.76
C LEU A 208 4.75 -22.56 4.30
N LEU A 209 4.77 -22.69 5.62
CA LEU A 209 4.52 -23.92 6.37
C LEU A 209 3.40 -23.67 7.35
N ALA A 210 2.25 -24.33 7.19
CA ALA A 210 1.09 -24.16 8.07
C ALA A 210 0.74 -25.45 8.81
N SER A 211 0.18 -25.29 10.02
CA SER A 211 -0.41 -26.39 10.77
C SER A 211 -1.60 -27.01 10.01
N PRO A 212 -1.96 -28.26 10.27
CA PRO A 212 -3.07 -28.93 9.59
C PRO A 212 -4.41 -28.21 9.69
N GLY A 213 -4.68 -27.53 10.83
CA GLY A 213 -5.89 -26.74 11.05
C GLY A 213 -5.79 -25.29 10.58
N PHE A 214 -4.67 -24.89 9.96
CA PHE A 214 -4.40 -23.51 9.53
C PHE A 214 -4.42 -22.46 10.65
N GLU A 215 -4.20 -22.88 11.90
CA GLU A 215 -4.23 -21.97 13.06
C GLU A 215 -2.98 -21.14 13.18
N VAL A 216 -1.87 -21.64 12.65
CA VAL A 216 -0.56 -20.98 12.64
C VAL A 216 0.19 -21.32 11.37
N CYS A 217 0.91 -20.35 10.82
CA CYS A 217 1.90 -20.61 9.77
C CYS A 217 3.18 -19.83 9.99
N GLY A 218 4.29 -20.42 9.54
CA GLY A 218 5.54 -19.73 9.30
C GLY A 218 5.69 -19.45 7.80
N TYR A 219 6.16 -18.27 7.40
CA TYR A 219 6.48 -17.99 6.00
C TYR A 219 7.78 -17.22 5.87
N THR A 220 8.41 -17.36 4.72
CA THR A 220 9.68 -16.68 4.40
C THR A 220 9.72 -16.28 2.93
N ASN A 221 10.40 -15.17 2.66
CA ASN A 221 10.78 -14.75 1.31
C ASN A 221 12.25 -15.06 1.00
N ASN A 222 12.92 -15.82 1.86
CA ASN A 222 14.31 -16.18 1.69
C ASN A 222 14.48 -17.34 0.71
N PRO A 223 15.14 -17.17 -0.45
CA PRO A 223 15.31 -18.22 -1.43
C PRO A 223 16.11 -19.42 -0.91
N ALA A 224 17.07 -19.22 0.02
CA ALA A 224 17.85 -20.32 0.58
C ALA A 224 16.98 -21.24 1.44
N ILE A 225 16.07 -20.69 2.25
CA ILE A 225 15.13 -21.48 3.05
C ILE A 225 14.09 -22.14 2.13
N ALA A 226 13.58 -21.41 1.12
CA ALA A 226 12.65 -21.98 0.15
C ALA A 226 13.28 -23.16 -0.61
N SER A 227 14.53 -23.03 -1.06
CA SER A 227 15.29 -24.11 -1.73
C SER A 227 15.47 -25.35 -0.84
N HIS A 228 15.70 -25.15 0.46
CA HIS A 228 15.79 -26.25 1.42
C HIS A 228 14.48 -27.03 1.52
N LEU A 229 13.35 -26.33 1.57
CA LEU A 229 12.03 -26.95 1.59
C LEU A 229 11.68 -27.62 0.26
N ILE A 230 12.12 -27.09 -0.89
CA ILE A 230 11.99 -27.75 -2.19
C ILE A 230 12.65 -29.12 -2.15
N ASN A 231 13.91 -29.20 -1.72
CA ASN A 231 14.64 -30.46 -1.62
C ASN A 231 13.91 -31.46 -0.72
N PHE A 232 13.33 -31.01 0.38
CA PHE A 232 12.52 -31.85 1.25
C PHE A 232 11.27 -32.38 0.53
N MET A 233 10.54 -31.55 -0.19
CA MET A 233 9.34 -31.92 -0.92
C MET A 233 9.67 -32.85 -2.09
N GLU A 234 10.79 -32.68 -2.79
CA GLU A 234 11.27 -33.58 -3.85
C GLU A 234 11.58 -34.98 -3.32
N ILE A 235 12.18 -35.05 -2.11
CA ILE A 235 12.38 -36.37 -1.45
C ILE A 235 11.04 -37.06 -1.17
N LEU A 236 10.02 -36.30 -0.76
CA LEU A 236 8.67 -36.85 -0.58
C LEU A 236 8.08 -37.36 -1.89
N VAL A 237 8.38 -36.73 -3.01
CA VAL A 237 7.93 -37.19 -4.35
C VAL A 237 8.68 -38.45 -4.80
N GLN A 238 9.98 -38.54 -4.52
CA GLN A 238 10.84 -39.64 -5.00
C GLN A 238 10.73 -40.92 -4.17
N ARG A 239 10.33 -40.89 -2.91
CA ARG A 239 10.09 -42.05 -2.08
C ARG A 239 8.79 -42.75 -2.53
N LYS A 240 8.94 -43.86 -3.28
CA LYS A 240 7.86 -44.80 -3.58
C LYS A 240 7.44 -45.59 -2.37
#